data_c45f8cb0ef14f54a1d94da72504d6ca0
#
_entry.id   c45f8cb0ef14f54a1d94da72504d6ca0
#
_cell.length_a   1.000
_cell.length_b   1.000
_cell.length_c   1.000
_cell.angle_alpha   90.00
_cell.angle_beta   90.00
_cell.angle_gamma   90.00
#
_symmetry.space_group_name_H-M   'P 1'
#
loop_
_entity.id
_entity.type
_entity.pdbx_description
1 polymer ?
#
loop_
_entity_poly.entity_id
_entity_poly.type
_entity_poly.pdbx_seq_one_letter_code
_entity_poly.pdbx_strand_id
1 'polypeptide(L)'
;MCALQSLAYKVGVHAVRFLNNKKEEKIDMSSPSIVRDPNKCILCGDCVRTCDEIQGLGVIDFAFRGSKMKVQPAFDKPLAETDCVGCGQCAVVCPTAAISIRTNVTDIWDAIEDPSIRVVAQILTLIHI
;
A
#
# COMPACT_ATOMS: atom_id res chain seq x y z
N MET A 1 4.47 -19.62 -0.19
CA MET A 1 4.79 -19.67 -1.64
C MET A 1 3.57 -19.19 -2.40
N CYS A 2 3.73 -18.35 -3.41
CA CYS A 2 2.60 -17.82 -4.21
C CYS A 2 1.97 -18.93 -5.05
N ALA A 3 0.62 -19.00 -5.10
CA ALA A 3 -0.10 -20.02 -5.87
C ALA A 3 0.26 -20.00 -7.37
N LEU A 4 0.46 -18.80 -7.95
CA LEU A 4 0.90 -18.64 -9.34
C LEU A 4 2.30 -19.24 -9.57
N GLN A 5 3.22 -19.01 -8.65
CA GLN A 5 4.57 -19.57 -8.72
C GLN A 5 4.56 -21.11 -8.65
N SER A 6 3.75 -21.67 -7.75
CA SER A 6 3.57 -23.11 -7.65
C SER A 6 2.98 -23.71 -8.92
N LEU A 7 2.02 -23.03 -9.53
CA LEU A 7 1.42 -23.44 -10.81
C LEU A 7 2.45 -23.36 -11.94
N ALA A 8 3.23 -22.30 -12.04
CA ALA A 8 4.28 -22.15 -13.03
C ALA A 8 5.29 -23.32 -12.98
N TYR A 9 5.72 -23.69 -11.77
CA TYR A 9 6.58 -24.87 -11.58
C TYR A 9 5.93 -26.17 -12.07
N LYS A 10 4.64 -26.38 -11.74
CA LYS A 10 3.90 -27.60 -12.16
C LYS A 10 3.77 -27.72 -13.68
N VAL A 11 3.66 -26.60 -14.41
CA VAL A 11 3.57 -26.58 -15.87
C VAL A 11 4.94 -26.45 -16.57
N GLY A 12 6.04 -26.53 -15.80
CA GLY A 12 7.41 -26.55 -16.35
C GLY A 12 7.93 -25.16 -16.75
N VAL A 13 7.33 -24.07 -16.28
CA VAL A 13 7.82 -22.71 -16.55
C VAL A 13 8.84 -22.33 -15.48
N HIS A 14 10.13 -22.41 -15.82
CA HIS A 14 11.24 -22.10 -14.91
C HIS A 14 11.93 -20.77 -15.22
N ALA A 15 11.64 -20.16 -16.37
CA ALA A 15 12.24 -18.88 -16.78
C ALA A 15 11.23 -18.03 -17.54
N VAL A 16 11.30 -16.73 -17.33
CA VAL A 16 10.50 -15.73 -18.05
C VAL A 16 11.22 -15.38 -19.35
N ARG A 17 10.59 -15.66 -20.50
CA ARG A 17 11.16 -15.42 -21.84
C ARG A 17 11.03 -13.95 -22.29
N PHE A 18 10.11 -13.20 -21.72
CA PHE A 18 9.83 -11.84 -22.12
C PHE A 18 10.42 -10.86 -21.10
N LEU A 19 11.06 -9.80 -21.60
CA LEU A 19 11.58 -8.72 -20.76
C LEU A 19 10.41 -7.95 -20.14
N ASN A 20 10.59 -7.56 -18.89
CA ASN A 20 9.66 -6.67 -18.21
C ASN A 20 9.86 -5.23 -18.72
N ASN A 21 8.83 -4.68 -19.33
CA ASN A 21 8.81 -3.27 -19.78
C ASN A 21 8.15 -2.33 -18.73
N LYS A 22 7.85 -2.84 -17.54
CA LYS A 22 7.28 -2.02 -16.46
C LYS A 22 8.35 -1.02 -16.00
N LYS A 23 8.05 0.27 -16.15
CA LYS A 23 8.88 1.34 -15.59
C LYS A 23 8.71 1.37 -14.08
N GLU A 24 9.79 1.69 -13.38
CA GLU A 24 9.70 1.98 -11.95
C GLU A 24 8.85 3.21 -11.71
N GLU A 25 7.87 3.07 -10.84
CA GLU A 25 6.98 4.14 -10.39
C GLU A 25 7.45 4.66 -9.03
N LYS A 26 7.21 5.95 -8.80
CA LYS A 26 7.55 6.57 -7.52
C LYS A 26 6.67 6.02 -6.38
N ILE A 27 7.31 5.71 -5.26
CA ILE A 27 6.59 5.32 -4.04
C ILE A 27 5.94 6.57 -3.44
N ASP A 28 4.65 6.48 -3.15
CA ASP A 28 3.92 7.55 -2.48
C ASP A 28 3.92 7.32 -0.96
N MET A 29 4.60 8.20 -0.26
CA MET A 29 4.72 8.24 1.21
C MET A 29 4.07 9.50 1.79
N SER A 30 3.23 10.19 1.04
CA SER A 30 2.62 11.45 1.44
C SER A 30 1.58 11.30 2.56
N SER A 31 0.86 10.17 2.57
CA SER A 31 -0.14 9.90 3.60
C SER A 31 0.51 9.64 4.97
N PRO A 32 -0.08 10.12 6.08
CA PRO A 32 0.41 9.84 7.43
C PRO A 32 0.21 8.39 7.85
N SER A 33 -0.70 7.64 7.23
CA SER A 33 -1.13 6.31 7.68
C SER A 33 -0.78 5.17 6.74
N ILE A 34 -0.64 5.42 5.44
CA ILE A 34 -0.36 4.38 4.44
C ILE A 34 0.76 4.79 3.48
N VAL A 35 1.47 3.79 2.99
CA VAL A 35 2.48 3.90 1.94
C VAL A 35 1.98 3.14 0.71
N ARG A 36 2.08 3.73 -0.47
CA ARG A 36 1.72 3.10 -1.74
C ARG A 36 2.96 2.89 -2.61
N ASP A 37 3.27 1.63 -2.90
CA ASP A 37 4.34 1.21 -3.80
C ASP A 37 3.74 0.56 -5.06
N PRO A 38 3.55 1.30 -6.15
CA PRO A 38 2.95 0.78 -7.37
C PRO A 38 3.76 -0.35 -8.02
N ASN A 39 5.04 -0.47 -7.67
CA ASN A 39 5.93 -1.48 -8.27
C ASN A 39 5.55 -2.90 -7.84
N LYS A 40 4.94 -3.05 -6.67
CA LYS A 40 4.46 -4.33 -6.13
C LYS A 40 3.02 -4.67 -6.56
N CYS A 41 2.34 -3.75 -7.24
CA CYS A 41 0.92 -3.91 -7.57
C CYS A 41 0.71 -4.95 -8.67
N ILE A 42 -0.18 -5.91 -8.42
CA ILE A 42 -0.60 -6.97 -9.36
C ILE A 42 -1.95 -6.68 -10.03
N LEU A 43 -2.53 -5.50 -9.80
CA LEU A 43 -3.80 -5.06 -10.39
C LEU A 43 -5.01 -5.95 -10.01
N CYS A 44 -5.05 -6.55 -8.83
CA CYS A 44 -6.17 -7.39 -8.38
C CYS A 44 -7.47 -6.60 -8.14
N GLY A 45 -7.39 -5.32 -7.84
CA GLY A 45 -8.53 -4.43 -7.63
C GLY A 45 -9.16 -4.52 -6.23
N ASP A 46 -8.64 -5.35 -5.31
CA ASP A 46 -9.23 -5.50 -3.97
C ASP A 46 -9.25 -4.18 -3.19
N CYS A 47 -8.17 -3.40 -3.26
CA CYS A 47 -8.10 -2.09 -2.62
C CYS A 47 -9.09 -1.08 -3.23
N VAL A 48 -9.33 -1.15 -4.56
CA VAL A 48 -10.30 -0.29 -5.25
C VAL A 48 -11.71 -0.60 -4.76
N ARG A 49 -12.12 -1.87 -4.81
CA ARG A 49 -13.44 -2.29 -4.31
C ARG A 49 -13.64 -1.96 -2.84
N THR A 50 -12.63 -2.19 -2.01
CA THR A 50 -12.71 -1.87 -0.58
C THR A 50 -12.87 -0.37 -0.35
N CYS A 51 -12.16 0.47 -1.09
CA CYS A 51 -12.25 1.92 -0.96
C CYS A 51 -13.60 2.46 -1.45
N ASP A 52 -14.12 1.92 -2.55
CA ASP A 52 -15.36 2.38 -3.16
C ASP A 52 -16.60 1.73 -2.51
N GLU A 53 -16.70 0.40 -2.54
CA GLU A 53 -17.92 -0.33 -2.15
C GLU A 53 -18.11 -0.44 -0.63
N ILE A 54 -16.99 -0.56 0.12
CA ILE A 54 -17.06 -0.76 1.58
C ILE A 54 -16.91 0.55 2.33
N GLN A 55 -15.93 1.38 1.97
CA GLN A 55 -15.68 2.66 2.62
C GLN A 55 -16.48 3.81 2.01
N GLY A 56 -16.99 3.66 0.77
CA GLY A 56 -17.76 4.69 0.08
C GLY A 56 -16.96 5.93 -0.30
N LEU A 57 -15.62 5.83 -0.39
CA LEU A 57 -14.74 6.96 -0.64
C LEU A 57 -14.25 7.07 -2.09
N GLY A 58 -14.00 5.94 -2.76
CA GLY A 58 -13.56 5.91 -4.16
C GLY A 58 -12.27 6.69 -4.47
N VAL A 59 -11.36 6.82 -3.49
CA VAL A 59 -10.14 7.65 -3.63
C VAL A 59 -9.17 7.08 -4.65
N ILE A 60 -9.09 5.75 -4.76
CA ILE A 60 -8.20 5.04 -5.67
C ILE A 60 -9.02 4.22 -6.66
N ASP A 61 -8.61 4.24 -7.91
CA ASP A 61 -9.27 3.49 -8.98
C ASP A 61 -8.26 3.07 -10.04
N PHE A 62 -8.72 2.26 -11.00
CA PHE A 62 -7.93 1.92 -12.17
C PHE A 62 -7.80 3.12 -13.11
N ALA A 63 -6.57 3.46 -13.45
CA ALA A 63 -6.26 4.47 -14.45
C ALA A 63 -5.60 3.83 -15.67
N PHE A 64 -5.85 4.43 -16.84
CA PHE A 64 -5.40 3.97 -18.14
C PHE A 64 -5.98 2.60 -18.52
N ARG A 65 -5.42 1.97 -19.56
CA ARG A 65 -5.85 0.63 -20.02
C ARG A 65 -4.70 -0.12 -20.66
N GLY A 66 -4.85 -1.44 -20.78
CA GLY A 66 -3.84 -2.33 -21.34
C GLY A 66 -2.56 -2.35 -20.50
N SER A 67 -1.40 -2.34 -21.15
CA SER A 67 -0.10 -2.39 -20.49
C SER A 67 0.25 -1.17 -19.63
N LYS A 68 -0.53 -0.09 -19.75
CA LYS A 68 -0.34 1.15 -18.97
C LYS A 68 -1.27 1.21 -17.76
N MET A 69 -2.15 0.20 -17.57
CA MET A 69 -3.08 0.19 -16.45
C MET A 69 -2.34 0.23 -15.12
N LYS A 70 -2.80 1.08 -14.22
CA LYS A 70 -2.31 1.17 -12.83
C LYS A 70 -3.44 1.58 -11.89
N VAL A 71 -3.29 1.25 -10.62
CA VAL A 71 -4.19 1.71 -9.55
C VAL A 71 -3.59 2.96 -8.94
N GLN A 72 -4.36 4.05 -8.96
CA GLN A 72 -3.89 5.35 -8.46
C GLN A 72 -5.05 6.25 -8.07
N PRO A 73 -4.82 7.33 -7.31
CA PRO A 73 -5.77 8.42 -7.15
C PRO A 73 -6.01 9.18 -8.47
N ALA A 74 -7.08 9.92 -8.54
CA ALA A 74 -7.39 10.77 -9.69
C ALA A 74 -6.21 11.71 -9.99
N PHE A 75 -5.84 11.80 -11.28
CA PHE A 75 -4.73 12.62 -11.79
C PHE A 75 -3.34 12.29 -11.19
N ASP A 76 -3.17 11.09 -10.62
CA ASP A 76 -1.93 10.64 -9.96
C ASP A 76 -1.47 11.58 -8.84
N LYS A 77 -2.43 12.19 -8.13
CA LYS A 77 -2.15 13.05 -6.98
C LYS A 77 -1.56 12.25 -5.83
N PRO A 78 -0.70 12.87 -5.01
CA PRO A 78 -0.30 12.28 -3.73
C PRO A 78 -1.53 11.97 -2.86
N LEU A 79 -1.51 10.88 -2.10
CA LEU A 79 -2.64 10.51 -1.23
C LEU A 79 -2.99 11.60 -0.21
N ALA A 80 -2.02 12.37 0.25
CA ALA A 80 -2.26 13.50 1.15
C ALA A 80 -3.09 14.64 0.54
N GLU A 81 -3.17 14.72 -0.79
CA GLU A 81 -3.92 15.74 -1.53
C GLU A 81 -5.30 15.23 -2.00
N THR A 82 -5.72 14.08 -1.49
CA THR A 82 -7.00 13.45 -1.83
C THR A 82 -7.90 13.36 -0.61
N ASP A 83 -9.17 12.99 -0.81
CA ASP A 83 -10.14 12.79 0.26
C ASP A 83 -9.89 11.48 1.06
N CYS A 84 -8.66 10.98 1.05
CA CYS A 84 -8.28 9.79 1.79
C CYS A 84 -8.30 10.06 3.31
N VAL A 85 -9.15 9.33 4.02
CA VAL A 85 -9.27 9.43 5.49
C VAL A 85 -8.24 8.60 6.25
N GLY A 86 -7.32 7.94 5.55
CA GLY A 86 -6.25 7.16 6.17
C GLY A 86 -6.72 5.91 6.93
N CYS A 87 -7.88 5.34 6.61
CA CYS A 87 -8.48 4.21 7.34
C CYS A 87 -7.69 2.90 7.27
N GLY A 88 -6.76 2.76 6.30
CA GLY A 88 -5.88 1.60 6.14
C GLY A 88 -6.53 0.33 5.58
N GLN A 89 -7.84 0.32 5.30
CA GLN A 89 -8.53 -0.89 4.83
C GLN A 89 -7.99 -1.42 3.50
N CYS A 90 -7.57 -0.52 2.60
CA CYS A 90 -6.90 -0.89 1.35
C CYS A 90 -5.55 -1.62 1.57
N ALA A 91 -4.84 -1.31 2.67
CA ALA A 91 -3.62 -2.01 3.02
C ALA A 91 -3.89 -3.41 3.55
N VAL A 92 -4.98 -3.61 4.33
CA VAL A 92 -5.37 -4.92 4.88
C VAL A 92 -5.67 -5.93 3.79
N VAL A 93 -6.31 -5.50 2.70
CA VAL A 93 -6.71 -6.40 1.59
C VAL A 93 -5.65 -6.55 0.51
N CYS A 94 -4.53 -5.83 0.59
CA CYS A 94 -3.49 -5.88 -0.44
C CYS A 94 -2.62 -7.13 -0.32
N PRO A 95 -2.70 -8.10 -1.28
CA PRO A 95 -1.99 -9.38 -1.15
C PRO A 95 -0.47 -9.27 -1.34
N THR A 96 0.01 -8.16 -1.92
CA THR A 96 1.43 -7.97 -2.26
C THR A 96 2.10 -6.85 -1.45
N ALA A 97 1.37 -6.25 -0.50
CA ALA A 97 1.82 -5.06 0.23
C ALA A 97 2.23 -3.89 -0.70
N ALA A 98 1.58 -3.78 -1.87
CA ALA A 98 1.68 -2.59 -2.72
C ALA A 98 1.06 -1.37 -2.04
N ILE A 99 0.10 -1.60 -1.15
CA ILE A 99 -0.34 -0.62 -0.15
C ILE A 99 -0.06 -1.25 1.21
N SER A 100 0.64 -0.53 2.06
CA SER A 100 1.00 -0.96 3.40
C SER A 100 0.76 0.15 4.42
N ILE A 101 0.64 -0.22 5.68
CA ILE A 101 0.53 0.74 6.77
C ILE A 101 1.89 1.40 6.98
N ARG A 102 1.89 2.72 7.12
CA ARG A 102 3.09 3.46 7.49
C ARG A 102 3.42 3.17 8.96
N THR A 103 4.65 2.76 9.21
CA THR A 103 5.16 2.53 10.57
C THR A 103 6.12 3.63 10.95
N ASN A 104 6.02 4.11 12.19
CA ASN A 104 6.95 5.07 12.78
C ASN A 104 7.83 4.40 13.85
N VAL A 105 7.94 3.07 13.82
CA VAL A 105 8.71 2.31 14.82
C VAL A 105 10.17 2.76 14.86
N THR A 106 10.78 2.93 13.69
CA THR A 106 12.18 3.40 13.59
C THR A 106 12.34 4.78 14.19
N ASP A 107 11.46 5.72 13.82
CA ASP A 107 11.51 7.10 14.31
C ASP A 107 11.39 7.17 15.85
N ILE A 108 10.58 6.26 16.43
CA ILE A 108 10.40 6.16 17.89
C ILE A 108 11.66 5.57 18.54
N TRP A 109 12.28 4.55 17.95
CA TRP A 109 13.51 3.99 18.45
C TRP A 109 14.66 4.99 18.40
N ASP A 110 14.80 5.73 17.31
CA ASP A 110 15.80 6.78 17.16
C ASP A 110 15.60 7.87 18.24
N ALA A 111 14.34 8.24 18.52
CA ALA A 111 14.03 9.19 19.57
C ALA A 111 14.29 8.66 20.98
N ILE A 112 14.15 7.36 21.24
CA ILE A 112 14.46 6.73 22.54
C ILE A 112 15.97 6.69 22.76
N GLU A 113 16.75 6.47 21.70
CA GLU A 113 18.21 6.39 21.76
C GLU A 113 18.89 7.76 21.87
N ASP A 114 18.19 8.84 21.49
CA ASP A 114 18.71 10.21 21.59
C ASP A 114 18.59 10.76 23.02
N PRO A 115 19.70 10.97 23.73
CA PRO A 115 19.68 11.47 25.10
C PRO A 115 19.15 12.91 25.24
N SER A 116 19.05 13.66 24.15
CA SER A 116 18.49 15.03 24.13
C SER A 116 16.96 15.05 24.06
N ILE A 117 16.32 13.94 23.70
CA ILE A 117 14.89 13.80 23.53
C ILE A 117 14.26 13.09 24.71
N ARG A 118 13.24 13.68 25.31
CA ARG A 118 12.43 13.03 26.35
C ARG A 118 11.20 12.39 25.73
N VAL A 119 11.20 11.08 25.59
CA VAL A 119 10.06 10.32 25.05
C VAL A 119 9.04 10.06 26.15
N VAL A 120 7.78 10.37 25.92
CA VAL A 120 6.65 10.12 26.81
C VAL A 120 5.58 9.35 26.09
N ALA A 121 5.19 8.20 26.64
CA ALA A 121 4.07 7.42 26.14
C ALA A 121 2.76 7.87 26.80
N GLN A 122 1.77 8.25 25.98
CA GLN A 122 0.42 8.51 26.42
C GLN A 122 -0.49 7.36 25.98
N ILE A 123 -1.06 6.64 26.92
CA ILE A 123 -1.97 5.54 26.66
C ILE A 123 -3.37 6.00 27.07
N LEU A 124 -4.28 6.06 26.10
CA LEU A 124 -5.68 6.28 26.37
C LEU A 124 -6.32 4.93 26.70
N THR A 125 -6.60 4.70 27.98
CA THR A 125 -7.39 3.53 28.42
C THR A 125 -8.86 3.88 28.33
N LEU A 126 -9.55 3.26 27.36
CA LEU A 126 -11.01 3.20 27.42
C LEU A 126 -11.36 2.19 28.52
N ILE A 127 -11.76 2.70 29.65
CA ILE A 127 -12.30 1.87 30.75
C ILE A 127 -13.68 1.43 30.29
N HIS A 128 -13.79 0.19 29.91
CA HIS A 128 -15.08 -0.47 29.80
C HIS A 128 -15.51 -0.89 31.20
N ILE A 129 -16.49 -0.20 31.71
CA ILE A 129 -17.22 -0.59 32.92
C ILE A 129 -18.27 -1.64 32.53
#